data_02a8581a621d32cf8673c02e69161640
#
_entry.id   02a8581a621d32cf8673c02e69161640
#
_cell.length_a   1.000
_cell.length_b   1.000
_cell.length_c   1.000
_cell.angle_alpha   90.00
_cell.angle_beta   90.00
_cell.angle_gamma   90.00
#
_symmetry.space_group_name_H-M   'P 1'
#
loop_
_entity.id
_entity.type
_entity.pdbx_description
1 polymer ?
#
loop_
_entity_poly.entity_id
_entity_poly.type
_entity_poly.pdbx_seq_one_letter_code
_entity_poly.pdbx_strand_id
1 'polypeptide(L)'
;MTLVLALDGSMLKTSIFPEELPRVDGSFVYSKLKIYVCFRKKFREMIGALKDKFELIAWQSSQQDYAQHIVALVEYKFGIKFSHSLSIEDQNVSEDFTFYLKNLDLFTKERKISEIIIVDSVMSNFTNRLTNGIYLP
;
A
#
# COMPACT_ATOMS: atom_id res chain seq x y z
N MET A 1 12.48 -12.37 1.21
CA MET A 1 11.76 -11.58 0.19
C MET A 1 10.93 -10.50 0.89
N THR A 2 10.87 -9.34 0.30
CA THR A 2 10.11 -8.20 0.82
C THR A 2 9.06 -7.77 -0.20
N LEU A 3 7.83 -7.61 0.25
CA LEU A 3 6.71 -7.18 -0.57
C LEU A 3 6.21 -5.82 -0.08
N VAL A 4 6.38 -4.81 -0.92
CA VAL A 4 5.89 -3.45 -0.66
C VAL A 4 4.52 -3.30 -1.32
N LEU A 5 3.50 -3.01 -0.53
CA LEU A 5 2.12 -2.91 -1.00
C LEU A 5 1.61 -1.48 -0.89
N ALA A 6 1.17 -0.93 -2.01
CA ALA A 6 0.25 0.18 -2.00
C ALA A 6 -1.14 -0.37 -1.64
N LEU A 7 -1.81 0.21 -0.68
CA LEU A 7 -3.11 -0.29 -0.21
C LEU A 7 -4.26 0.47 -0.84
N ASP A 8 -4.41 1.75 -0.51
CA ASP A 8 -5.51 2.56 -1.03
C ASP A 8 -5.34 2.78 -2.55
N GLY A 9 -6.40 2.47 -3.30
CA GLY A 9 -6.39 2.51 -4.77
C GLY A 9 -5.86 1.25 -5.43
N SER A 10 -5.21 0.33 -4.70
CA SER A 10 -4.68 -0.95 -5.22
C SER A 10 -5.43 -2.13 -4.62
N MET A 11 -5.26 -2.35 -3.33
CA MET A 11 -5.82 -3.50 -2.61
C MET A 11 -7.20 -3.20 -2.03
N LEU A 12 -7.55 -1.92 -1.93
CA LEU A 12 -8.83 -1.47 -1.39
C LEU A 12 -9.24 -0.15 -2.03
N LYS A 13 -10.51 0.18 -1.87
CA LYS A 13 -11.08 1.48 -2.22
C LYS A 13 -11.72 2.10 -0.99
N THR A 14 -11.65 3.41 -0.89
CA THR A 14 -12.26 4.18 0.18
C THR A 14 -13.24 5.20 -0.37
N SER A 15 -14.29 5.51 0.39
CA SER A 15 -15.20 6.60 0.08
C SER A 15 -15.90 7.08 1.35
N ILE A 16 -16.29 8.35 1.37
CA ILE A 16 -17.20 8.87 2.40
C ILE A 16 -18.66 8.50 2.09
N PHE A 17 -18.94 8.01 0.89
CA PHE A 17 -20.26 7.59 0.44
C PHE A 17 -20.27 6.07 0.22
N PRO A 18 -20.93 5.29 1.11
CA PRO A 18 -20.90 3.82 0.99
C PRO A 18 -21.53 3.30 -0.31
N GLU A 19 -22.45 4.06 -0.91
CA GLU A 19 -23.09 3.71 -2.18
C GLU A 19 -22.14 3.75 -3.38
N GLU A 20 -20.99 4.41 -3.26
CA GLU A 20 -19.97 4.43 -4.31
C GLU A 20 -19.10 3.16 -4.33
N LEU A 21 -19.22 2.33 -3.30
CA LEU A 21 -18.44 1.10 -3.17
C LEU A 21 -19.28 -0.11 -3.56
N PRO A 22 -18.69 -1.15 -4.20
CA PRO A 22 -19.40 -2.39 -4.51
C PRO A 22 -19.99 -3.08 -3.27
N ARG A 23 -19.31 -2.92 -2.13
CA ARG A 23 -19.73 -3.40 -0.81
C ARG A 23 -18.92 -2.66 0.26
N VAL A 24 -19.36 -2.74 1.49
CA VAL A 24 -18.62 -2.16 2.63
C VAL A 24 -18.05 -3.31 3.47
N ASP A 25 -16.74 -3.39 3.53
CA ASP A 25 -16.02 -4.41 4.30
C ASP A 25 -15.51 -3.89 5.64
N GLY A 26 -15.46 -2.58 5.82
CA GLY A 26 -15.02 -1.94 7.04
C GLY A 26 -15.14 -0.44 6.97
N SER A 27 -14.79 0.22 8.06
CA SER A 27 -14.83 1.69 8.13
C SER A 27 -13.92 2.19 9.26
N PHE A 28 -13.57 3.46 9.18
CA PHE A 28 -12.88 4.18 10.25
C PHE A 28 -13.30 5.65 10.22
N VAL A 29 -13.02 6.37 11.29
CA VAL A 29 -13.30 7.81 11.37
C VAL A 29 -11.98 8.57 11.21
N TYR A 30 -11.97 9.52 10.29
CA TYR A 30 -10.84 10.39 10.03
C TYR A 30 -11.35 11.82 9.84
N SER A 31 -10.79 12.76 10.59
CA SER A 31 -11.17 14.18 10.50
C SER A 31 -12.69 14.39 10.61
N LYS A 32 -13.33 13.72 11.57
CA LYS A 32 -14.78 13.73 11.84
C LYS A 32 -15.65 13.13 10.72
N LEU A 33 -15.04 12.55 9.69
CA LEU A 33 -15.75 11.87 8.62
C LEU A 33 -15.62 10.36 8.78
N LYS A 34 -16.69 9.65 8.49
CA LYS A 34 -16.65 8.20 8.41
C LYS A 34 -16.19 7.79 7.02
N ILE A 35 -15.10 7.03 6.97
CA ILE A 35 -14.51 6.52 5.73
C ILE A 35 -14.90 5.06 5.61
N TYR A 36 -15.55 4.70 4.52
CA TYR A 36 -15.94 3.33 4.23
C TYR A 36 -14.90 2.67 3.33
N VAL A 37 -14.68 1.38 3.52
CA VAL A 37 -13.61 0.63 2.84
C VAL A 37 -14.19 -0.61 2.20
N CYS A 38 -13.80 -0.86 0.94
CA CYS A 38 -14.07 -2.09 0.21
C CYS A 38 -12.74 -2.71 -0.22
N PHE A 39 -12.48 -3.96 0.19
CA PHE A 39 -11.27 -4.67 -0.22
C PHE A 39 -11.41 -5.26 -1.62
N ARG A 40 -10.30 -5.32 -2.35
CA ARG A 40 -10.23 -6.01 -3.64
C ARG A 40 -10.60 -7.49 -3.44
N LYS A 41 -11.33 -8.05 -4.40
CA LYS A 41 -11.64 -9.49 -4.42
C LYS A 41 -10.34 -10.28 -4.34
N LYS A 42 -10.35 -11.37 -3.58
CA LYS A 42 -9.20 -12.26 -3.40
C LYS A 42 -8.02 -11.66 -2.62
N PHE A 43 -8.17 -10.45 -2.07
CA PHE A 43 -7.10 -9.88 -1.25
C PHE A 43 -6.81 -10.75 -0.03
N ARG A 44 -7.85 -11.25 0.63
CA ARG A 44 -7.70 -12.15 1.80
C ARG A 44 -6.87 -13.39 1.44
N GLU A 45 -7.19 -14.04 0.33
CA GLU A 45 -6.50 -15.24 -0.12
C GLU A 45 -5.04 -14.93 -0.49
N MET A 46 -4.81 -13.82 -1.19
CA MET A 46 -3.47 -13.39 -1.56
C MET A 46 -2.61 -13.13 -0.34
N ILE A 47 -3.10 -12.31 0.58
CA ILE A 47 -2.31 -11.93 1.76
C ILE A 47 -2.08 -13.13 2.69
N GLY A 48 -3.06 -14.02 2.78
CA GLY A 48 -2.93 -15.26 3.54
C GLY A 48 -1.86 -16.19 2.99
N ALA A 49 -1.70 -16.22 1.66
CA ALA A 49 -0.65 -17.02 1.01
C ALA A 49 0.75 -16.40 1.15
N LEU A 50 0.84 -15.08 1.29
CA LEU A 50 2.11 -14.36 1.22
C LEU A 50 2.67 -13.98 2.60
N LYS A 51 1.82 -13.81 3.61
CA LYS A 51 2.20 -13.25 4.91
C LYS A 51 3.34 -14.00 5.64
N ASP A 52 3.45 -15.31 5.40
CA ASP A 52 4.47 -16.14 6.05
C ASP A 52 5.71 -16.32 5.18
N LYS A 53 5.67 -15.88 3.92
CA LYS A 53 6.75 -16.01 2.94
C LYS A 53 7.47 -14.70 2.68
N PHE A 54 6.82 -13.57 2.95
CA PHE A 54 7.33 -12.23 2.67
C PHE A 54 7.29 -11.39 3.93
N GLU A 55 8.28 -10.54 4.08
CA GLU A 55 8.16 -9.36 4.90
C GLU A 55 7.18 -8.41 4.20
N LEU A 56 6.18 -7.92 4.90
CA LEU A 56 5.17 -7.01 4.33
C LEU A 56 5.47 -5.59 4.77
N ILE A 57 5.54 -4.68 3.79
CA ILE A 57 5.70 -3.25 4.02
C ILE A 57 4.52 -2.55 3.33
N ALA A 58 3.84 -1.67 4.05
CA ALA A 58 2.81 -0.82 3.47
C ALA A 58 3.43 0.52 3.07
N TRP A 59 3.18 0.97 1.84
CA TRP A 59 3.61 2.30 1.39
C TRP A 59 2.49 2.97 0.63
N GLN A 60 1.90 3.98 1.24
CA GLN A 60 0.77 4.69 0.68
C GLN A 60 1.15 6.11 0.25
N SER A 61 0.46 6.62 -0.78
CA SER A 61 0.67 7.99 -1.28
C SER A 61 -0.26 9.00 -0.60
N SER A 62 -0.67 8.73 0.62
CA SER A 62 -1.45 9.62 1.49
C SER A 62 -0.61 10.08 2.66
N GLN A 63 -1.13 11.07 3.40
CA GLN A 63 -0.48 11.55 4.62
C GLN A 63 -0.41 10.45 5.68
N GLN A 64 0.59 10.52 6.53
CA GLN A 64 0.91 9.46 7.48
C GLN A 64 -0.24 9.14 8.44
N ASP A 65 -0.92 10.14 8.97
CA ASP A 65 -2.03 9.94 9.89
C ASP A 65 -3.20 9.19 9.24
N TYR A 66 -3.54 9.53 8.00
CA TYR A 66 -4.55 8.80 7.23
C TYR A 66 -4.07 7.38 6.90
N ALA A 67 -2.84 7.25 6.44
CA ALA A 67 -2.24 5.95 6.08
C ALA A 67 -2.26 4.97 7.25
N GLN A 68 -2.01 5.44 8.47
CA GLN A 68 -2.04 4.61 9.68
C GLN A 68 -3.41 3.99 9.95
N HIS A 69 -4.50 4.71 9.67
CA HIS A 69 -5.85 4.16 9.80
C HIS A 69 -6.10 3.01 8.85
N ILE A 70 -5.64 3.15 7.59
CA ILE A 70 -5.75 2.09 6.58
C ILE A 70 -4.94 0.87 7.00
N VAL A 71 -3.69 1.06 7.41
CA VAL A 71 -2.81 -0.02 7.85
C VAL A 71 -3.42 -0.77 9.04
N ALA A 72 -3.89 -0.03 10.04
CA ALA A 72 -4.50 -0.64 11.23
C ALA A 72 -5.74 -1.47 10.87
N LEU A 73 -6.57 -1.00 9.95
CA LEU A 73 -7.75 -1.73 9.50
C LEU A 73 -7.36 -3.03 8.79
N VAL A 74 -6.38 -2.98 7.90
CA VAL A 74 -5.90 -4.16 7.16
C VAL A 74 -5.28 -5.17 8.12
N GLU A 75 -4.44 -4.72 9.04
CA GLU A 75 -3.82 -5.61 10.05
C GLU A 75 -4.88 -6.30 10.90
N TYR A 76 -5.88 -5.56 11.33
CA TYR A 76 -6.97 -6.10 12.15
C TYR A 76 -7.83 -7.10 11.37
N LYS A 77 -8.23 -6.74 10.15
CA LYS A 77 -9.14 -7.56 9.34
C LYS A 77 -8.51 -8.87 8.87
N PHE A 78 -7.22 -8.89 8.60
CA PHE A 78 -6.55 -10.05 7.99
C PHE A 78 -5.57 -10.76 8.94
N GLY A 79 -5.40 -10.26 10.15
CA GLY A 79 -4.51 -10.87 11.14
C GLY A 79 -3.05 -10.87 10.69
N ILE A 80 -2.61 -9.78 10.07
CA ILE A 80 -1.23 -9.62 9.58
C ILE A 80 -0.55 -8.45 10.30
N LYS A 81 0.76 -8.34 10.09
CA LYS A 81 1.56 -7.23 10.61
C LYS A 81 2.47 -6.73 9.51
N PHE A 82 2.42 -5.44 9.23
CA PHE A 82 3.42 -4.78 8.40
C PHE A 82 4.65 -4.45 9.24
N SER A 83 5.84 -4.77 8.72
CA SER A 83 7.09 -4.45 9.41
C SER A 83 7.38 -2.95 9.37
N HIS A 84 6.92 -2.27 8.32
CA HIS A 84 7.03 -0.82 8.16
C HIS A 84 5.78 -0.27 7.49
N SER A 85 5.42 0.97 7.83
CA SER A 85 4.35 1.71 7.20
C SER A 85 4.88 3.07 6.77
N LEU A 86 4.93 3.29 5.46
CA LEU A 86 5.41 4.52 4.85
C LEU A 86 4.24 5.28 4.21
N SER A 87 4.45 6.57 4.00
CA SER A 87 3.44 7.51 3.53
C SER A 87 4.01 8.39 2.43
N ILE A 88 3.27 9.42 2.04
CA ILE A 88 3.73 10.37 1.01
C ILE A 88 5.00 11.11 1.44
N GLU A 89 5.18 11.33 2.73
CA GLU A 89 6.37 12.00 3.27
C GLU A 89 7.66 11.22 3.00
N ASP A 90 7.56 9.92 2.75
CA ASP A 90 8.70 9.05 2.45
C ASP A 90 8.99 8.94 0.94
N GLN A 91 8.16 9.55 0.09
CA GLN A 91 8.34 9.54 -1.36
C GLN A 91 9.31 10.63 -1.79
N ASN A 92 10.10 10.32 -2.81
CA ASN A 92 11.06 11.26 -3.40
C ASN A 92 10.53 11.81 -4.71
N VAL A 93 10.92 13.05 -5.04
CA VAL A 93 10.66 13.61 -6.37
C VAL A 93 11.64 12.98 -7.37
N SER A 94 11.16 12.67 -8.58
CA SER A 94 11.99 12.15 -9.67
C SER A 94 13.05 13.19 -10.09
N GLU A 95 14.12 12.74 -10.78
CA GLU A 95 15.22 13.63 -11.20
C GLU A 95 14.74 14.80 -12.06
N ASP A 96 13.73 14.59 -12.89
CA ASP A 96 13.13 15.62 -13.74
C ASP A 96 11.98 16.39 -13.07
N PHE A 97 11.75 16.15 -11.77
CA PHE A 97 10.67 16.75 -10.97
C PHE A 97 9.26 16.50 -11.51
N THR A 98 9.08 15.43 -12.31
CA THR A 98 7.78 15.11 -12.94
C THR A 98 6.85 14.33 -12.01
N PHE A 99 7.39 13.39 -11.23
CA PHE A 99 6.57 12.57 -10.31
C PHE A 99 7.24 12.33 -8.97
N TYR A 100 6.41 11.88 -8.01
CA TYR A 100 6.89 11.35 -6.75
C TYR A 100 7.17 9.85 -6.90
N LEU A 101 8.27 9.39 -6.33
CA LEU A 101 8.71 8.01 -6.41
C LEU A 101 8.65 7.33 -5.05
N LYS A 102 8.23 6.07 -5.07
CA LYS A 102 8.45 5.13 -3.97
C LYS A 102 9.79 4.45 -4.24
N ASN A 103 10.86 5.06 -3.77
CA ASN A 103 12.21 4.61 -4.07
C ASN A 103 12.58 3.39 -3.21
N LEU A 104 12.67 2.22 -3.83
CA LEU A 104 13.00 0.98 -3.15
C LEU A 104 14.42 0.94 -2.60
N ASP A 105 15.30 1.82 -3.05
CA ASP A 105 16.66 1.94 -2.51
C ASP A 105 16.67 2.30 -1.02
N LEU A 106 15.56 2.83 -0.51
CA LEU A 106 15.36 3.09 0.92
C LEU A 106 15.53 1.83 1.78
N PHE A 107 15.28 0.65 1.21
CA PHE A 107 15.30 -0.63 1.93
C PHE A 107 16.58 -1.43 1.71
N THR A 108 17.53 -0.95 0.88
CA THR A 108 18.67 -1.76 0.43
C THR A 108 19.82 -1.86 1.42
N LYS A 109 19.77 -1.15 2.54
CA LYS A 109 20.77 -1.32 3.62
C LYS A 109 20.71 -2.71 4.25
N GLU A 110 19.53 -3.30 4.33
CA GLU A 110 19.26 -4.56 5.01
C GLU A 110 18.74 -5.65 4.06
N ARG A 111 18.49 -5.30 2.79
CA ARG A 111 17.86 -6.20 1.80
C ARG A 111 18.53 -6.02 0.44
N LYS A 112 18.62 -7.11 -0.30
CA LYS A 112 19.04 -7.05 -1.71
C LYS A 112 17.89 -6.53 -2.55
N ILE A 113 18.18 -5.65 -3.49
CA ILE A 113 17.15 -5.10 -4.39
C ILE A 113 16.43 -6.20 -5.17
N SER A 114 17.13 -7.29 -5.52
CA SER A 114 16.54 -8.45 -6.21
C SER A 114 15.52 -9.23 -5.37
N GLU A 115 15.42 -8.93 -4.09
CA GLU A 115 14.51 -9.58 -3.15
C GLU A 115 13.34 -8.68 -2.74
N ILE A 116 13.18 -7.53 -3.40
CA ILE A 116 12.13 -6.55 -3.11
C ILE A 116 11.18 -6.46 -4.30
N ILE A 117 9.88 -6.58 -4.04
CA ILE A 117 8.82 -6.40 -5.04
C ILE A 117 7.87 -5.32 -4.52
N ILE A 118 7.48 -4.41 -5.41
CA ILE A 118 6.43 -3.42 -5.13
C ILE A 118 5.20 -3.71 -5.98
N VAL A 119 4.02 -3.66 -5.39
CA VAL A 119 2.72 -3.76 -6.08
C VAL A 119 1.99 -2.44 -5.90
N ASP A 120 1.70 -1.78 -7.00
CA ASP A 120 1.07 -0.46 -6.99
C ASP A 120 0.16 -0.30 -8.21
N SER A 121 -0.90 0.49 -8.08
CA SER A 121 -1.79 0.87 -9.17
C SER A 121 -1.28 2.10 -9.93
N VAL A 122 -0.22 2.74 -9.47
CA VAL A 122 0.38 3.92 -10.09
C VAL A 122 1.80 3.58 -10.53
N MET A 123 1.97 3.30 -11.81
CA MET A 123 3.25 2.86 -12.37
C MET A 123 4.36 3.91 -12.16
N SER A 124 4.03 5.20 -12.21
CA SER A 124 5.00 6.26 -12.00
C SER A 124 5.67 6.22 -10.63
N ASN A 125 5.05 5.57 -9.64
CA ASN A 125 5.64 5.44 -8.30
C ASN A 125 6.92 4.59 -8.29
N PHE A 126 7.11 3.70 -9.27
CA PHE A 126 8.27 2.81 -9.31
C PHE A 126 9.01 2.81 -10.65
N THR A 127 8.95 3.93 -11.40
CA THR A 127 9.59 4.04 -12.72
C THR A 127 11.11 3.86 -12.68
N ASN A 128 11.75 4.17 -11.56
CA ASN A 128 13.19 3.96 -11.40
C ASN A 128 13.57 2.49 -11.12
N ARG A 129 12.59 1.62 -10.91
CA ARG A 129 12.80 0.19 -10.62
C ARG A 129 11.68 -0.66 -11.22
N LEU A 130 11.41 -0.48 -12.51
CA LEU A 130 10.31 -1.17 -13.20
C LEU A 130 10.37 -2.70 -13.11
N THR A 131 11.58 -3.26 -13.09
CA THR A 131 11.76 -4.71 -12.98
C THR A 131 11.40 -5.27 -11.61
N ASN A 132 11.25 -4.40 -10.60
CA ASN A 132 10.81 -4.78 -9.26
C ASN A 132 9.31 -4.54 -9.04
N GLY A 133 8.62 -3.95 -10.01
CA GLY A 133 7.24 -3.51 -9.87
C GLY A 133 6.24 -4.44 -10.53
N ILE A 134 5.10 -4.61 -9.86
CA ILE A 134 3.90 -5.23 -10.43
C ILE A 134 2.84 -4.14 -10.49
N TYR A 135 2.44 -3.80 -11.71
CA TYR A 135 1.35 -2.85 -11.93
C TYR A 135 0.02 -3.55 -11.73
N LEU A 136 -0.79 -3.04 -10.83
CA LEU A 136 -2.10 -3.58 -10.51
C LEU A 136 -3.15 -2.47 -10.63
N PRO A 137 -3.76 -2.30 -11.80
CA PRO A 137 -4.74 -1.24 -12.04
C PRO A 137 -6.03 -1.40 -11.25
#